data_52a9f7ae65f7d95b12ba1e05bfaa549a
#
_entry.id   52a9f7ae65f7d95b12ba1e05bfaa549a
#
_cell.length_a   1.000
_cell.length_b   1.000
_cell.length_c   1.000
_cell.angle_alpha   90.00
_cell.angle_beta   90.00
_cell.angle_gamma   90.00
#
_symmetry.space_group_name_H-M   'P 1'
#
loop_
_entity.id
_entity.type
_entity.pdbx_description
1 polymer ?
#
loop_
_entity_poly.entity_id
_entity_poly.type
_entity_poly.pdbx_seq_one_letter_code
_entity_poly.pdbx_strand_id
1 'polypeptide(L)'
;MNRIRFSAFGLALALSVLAAAEDSHVRARLVSDLEALNPGATFHVGVVLEPEPGWHVYWRNPGGAGLATEVALELPDGFAVGELRWPAPVVFVQPGDIIGYGYEQLVLLAAEVAAPPGAAAPVPVRAAASWLACKDVCVLGSAELEAELPLTGEAAAAARAAFAGWRDRLPRPARPDEVSMSVTGGPLPSTGAAELTVWLSWPEPPGEVDVFPDPGPGLKVEAVRTRSRGALTRVDLTATRLAGSSAPAAVLPVVVVRTDGEGGRTALELDIDLD
;
A
#
# COMPACT_ATOMS: atom_id res chain seq x y z
N MET A 1 28.21 -58.25 25.66
CA MET A 1 27.17 -57.95 24.65
C MET A 1 26.84 -56.47 24.76
N ASN A 2 27.55 -55.64 23.95
CA ASN A 2 27.42 -54.19 23.94
C ASN A 2 26.37 -53.79 22.89
N ARG A 3 25.28 -53.18 23.31
CA ARG A 3 24.26 -52.63 22.41
C ARG A 3 24.59 -51.12 22.17
N ILE A 4 25.05 -50.82 21.00
CA ILE A 4 25.25 -49.44 20.50
C ILE A 4 23.87 -48.91 20.11
N ARG A 5 23.40 -47.83 20.81
CA ARG A 5 22.21 -47.07 20.44
C ARG A 5 22.62 -45.99 19.45
N PHE A 6 22.18 -46.10 18.20
CA PHE A 6 22.27 -45.01 17.24
C PHE A 6 21.09 -44.05 17.51
N SER A 7 21.40 -42.83 17.97
CA SER A 7 20.47 -41.71 17.96
C SER A 7 20.46 -41.12 16.57
N ALA A 8 19.35 -41.26 15.85
CA ALA A 8 19.14 -40.56 14.62
C ALA A 8 18.77 -39.09 14.95
N PHE A 9 19.72 -38.17 14.69
CA PHE A 9 19.46 -36.75 14.69
C PHE A 9 18.80 -36.41 13.33
N GLY A 10 17.49 -36.22 13.33
CA GLY A 10 16.74 -35.76 12.17
C GLY A 10 17.06 -34.28 11.96
N LEU A 11 17.86 -33.96 10.95
CA LEU A 11 18.04 -32.60 10.44
C LEU A 11 16.78 -32.23 9.66
N ALA A 12 15.87 -31.47 10.30
CA ALA A 12 14.74 -30.86 9.60
C ALA A 12 15.26 -29.75 8.68
N LEU A 13 15.35 -30.06 7.40
CA LEU A 13 15.64 -29.07 6.36
C LEU A 13 14.38 -28.24 6.18
N ALA A 14 14.40 -26.99 6.68
CA ALA A 14 13.35 -26.02 6.39
C ALA A 14 13.43 -25.67 4.90
N LEU A 15 12.60 -26.30 4.09
CA LEU A 15 12.41 -25.95 2.69
C LEU A 15 11.56 -24.67 2.66
N SER A 16 12.21 -23.53 2.50
CA SER A 16 11.52 -22.29 2.08
C SER A 16 11.06 -22.50 0.64
N VAL A 17 9.79 -22.85 0.46
CA VAL A 17 9.19 -22.92 -0.87
C VAL A 17 9.00 -21.49 -1.37
N LEU A 18 9.95 -21.00 -2.18
CA LEU A 18 9.66 -19.91 -3.09
C LEU A 18 8.68 -20.46 -4.13
N ALA A 19 7.38 -20.18 -3.95
CA ALA A 19 6.44 -20.29 -5.05
C ALA A 19 6.81 -19.19 -6.05
N ALA A 20 7.50 -19.56 -7.12
CA ALA A 20 7.74 -18.68 -8.25
C ALA A 20 6.38 -18.39 -8.88
N ALA A 21 5.94 -17.14 -8.84
CA ALA A 21 4.87 -16.68 -9.71
C ALA A 21 5.37 -16.85 -11.16
N GLU A 22 4.73 -17.73 -11.92
CA GLU A 22 5.07 -17.95 -13.31
C GLU A 22 4.86 -16.64 -14.08
N ASP A 23 5.93 -16.12 -14.73
CA ASP A 23 5.97 -15.00 -15.69
C ASP A 23 5.18 -13.73 -15.36
N SER A 24 5.02 -13.39 -14.07
CA SER A 24 4.22 -12.22 -13.66
C SER A 24 4.98 -10.90 -13.67
N HIS A 25 6.28 -10.89 -14.01
CA HIS A 25 7.18 -9.73 -13.99
C HIS A 25 7.26 -8.99 -12.64
N VAL A 26 6.84 -9.66 -11.56
CA VAL A 26 6.90 -9.16 -10.19
C VAL A 26 7.39 -10.26 -9.27
N ARG A 27 8.42 -9.97 -8.49
CA ARG A 27 8.86 -10.85 -7.41
C ARG A 27 8.13 -10.50 -6.13
N ALA A 28 7.41 -11.46 -5.55
CA ALA A 28 6.74 -11.32 -4.26
C ALA A 28 7.50 -12.03 -3.14
N ARG A 29 7.57 -11.42 -1.95
CA ARG A 29 8.21 -11.99 -0.76
C ARG A 29 7.47 -11.61 0.51
N LEU A 30 7.24 -12.55 1.40
CA LEU A 30 6.75 -12.28 2.76
C LEU A 30 7.90 -11.75 3.63
N VAL A 31 7.65 -10.69 4.38
CA VAL A 31 8.63 -10.06 5.28
C VAL A 31 8.00 -9.69 6.62
N SER A 32 8.84 -9.62 7.66
CA SER A 32 8.45 -9.14 8.99
C SER A 32 9.62 -8.45 9.67
N ASP A 33 9.34 -7.43 10.47
CA ASP A 33 10.33 -6.75 11.33
C ASP A 33 10.45 -7.40 12.72
N LEU A 34 9.78 -8.54 12.95
CA LEU A 34 9.87 -9.30 14.21
C LEU A 34 11.27 -9.93 14.36
N GLU A 35 12.05 -9.46 15.33
CA GLU A 35 13.36 -10.04 15.68
C GLU A 35 13.23 -11.10 16.77
N ALA A 36 12.35 -10.88 17.77
CA ALA A 36 12.07 -11.82 18.84
C ALA A 36 10.62 -11.66 19.31
N LEU A 37 9.93 -12.78 19.48
CA LEU A 37 8.56 -12.76 19.96
C LEU A 37 8.54 -12.68 21.49
N ASN A 38 7.99 -11.57 21.99
CA ASN A 38 7.69 -11.37 23.41
C ASN A 38 6.16 -11.34 23.61
N PRO A 39 5.65 -11.73 24.79
CA PRO A 39 4.22 -11.63 25.10
C PRO A 39 3.69 -10.21 24.88
N GLY A 40 2.63 -10.07 24.08
CA GLY A 40 2.04 -8.77 23.76
C GLY A 40 2.89 -7.90 22.80
N ALA A 41 3.88 -8.47 22.12
CA ALA A 41 4.70 -7.75 21.14
C ALA A 41 3.82 -7.23 20.00
N THR A 42 4.17 -6.03 19.54
CA THR A 42 3.65 -5.44 18.30
C THR A 42 4.76 -5.42 17.27
N PHE A 43 4.48 -5.92 16.07
CA PHE A 43 5.41 -6.01 14.96
C PHE A 43 4.67 -5.86 13.64
N HIS A 44 5.39 -5.81 12.51
CA HIS A 44 4.77 -5.74 11.20
C HIS A 44 5.01 -7.01 10.40
N VAL A 45 3.99 -7.39 9.64
CA VAL A 45 4.06 -8.45 8.61
C VAL A 45 3.56 -7.87 7.31
N GLY A 46 4.20 -8.22 6.21
CA GLY A 46 3.78 -7.71 4.91
C GLY A 46 4.38 -8.47 3.74
N VAL A 47 4.00 -8.01 2.56
CA VAL A 47 4.49 -8.52 1.28
C VAL A 47 5.26 -7.41 0.57
N VAL A 48 6.48 -7.74 0.18
CA VAL A 48 7.26 -6.95 -0.77
C VAL A 48 6.88 -7.39 -2.17
N LEU A 49 6.50 -6.43 -3.00
CA LEU A 49 6.35 -6.60 -4.45
C LEU A 49 7.48 -5.82 -5.13
N GLU A 50 8.22 -6.49 -5.99
CA GLU A 50 9.35 -5.94 -6.72
C GLU A 50 9.11 -6.14 -8.23
N PRO A 51 8.51 -5.15 -8.91
CA PRO A 51 8.34 -5.18 -10.36
C PRO A 51 9.69 -5.19 -11.08
N GLU A 52 9.77 -5.89 -12.20
CA GLU A 52 10.92 -5.83 -13.11
C GLU A 52 11.07 -4.42 -13.70
N PRO A 53 12.27 -4.01 -14.13
CA PRO A 53 12.48 -2.70 -14.72
C PRO A 53 11.52 -2.38 -15.87
N GLY A 54 10.81 -1.26 -15.73
CA GLY A 54 9.81 -0.78 -16.68
C GLY A 54 8.43 -1.40 -16.50
N TRP A 55 8.24 -2.33 -15.57
CA TRP A 55 6.93 -2.81 -15.15
C TRP A 55 6.44 -2.03 -13.94
N HIS A 56 5.11 -1.96 -13.77
CA HIS A 56 4.47 -1.35 -12.60
C HIS A 56 3.33 -2.24 -12.10
N VAL A 57 3.03 -2.10 -10.81
CA VAL A 57 1.83 -2.66 -10.16
C VAL A 57 0.99 -1.51 -9.63
N TYR A 58 -0.30 -1.76 -9.45
CA TYR A 58 -1.25 -0.70 -9.10
C TYR A 58 -1.38 -0.53 -7.57
N TRP A 59 -1.70 0.69 -7.18
CA TRP A 59 -2.13 1.03 -5.84
C TRP A 59 -3.55 0.51 -5.57
N ARG A 60 -4.05 0.63 -4.33
CA ARG A 60 -5.42 0.24 -3.95
C ARG A 60 -6.51 0.97 -4.73
N ASN A 61 -6.25 2.19 -5.19
CA ASN A 61 -7.00 2.83 -6.27
C ASN A 61 -6.11 2.88 -7.51
N PRO A 62 -6.40 2.12 -8.57
CA PRO A 62 -5.54 2.06 -9.75
C PRO A 62 -5.62 3.30 -10.64
N GLY A 63 -6.53 4.24 -10.38
CA GLY A 63 -6.78 5.40 -11.22
C GLY A 63 -7.77 5.12 -12.35
N GLY A 64 -7.45 5.59 -13.56
CA GLY A 64 -8.35 5.51 -14.72
C GLY A 64 -8.51 4.13 -15.33
N ALA A 65 -7.53 3.24 -15.15
CA ALA A 65 -7.57 1.84 -15.58
C ALA A 65 -6.61 1.00 -14.75
N GLY A 66 -6.76 -0.33 -14.83
CA GLY A 66 -5.96 -1.31 -14.09
C GLY A 66 -6.78 -2.04 -13.04
N LEU A 67 -6.10 -2.89 -12.27
CA LEU A 67 -6.68 -3.60 -11.14
C LEU A 67 -5.86 -3.32 -9.89
N ALA A 68 -6.53 -3.06 -8.79
CA ALA A 68 -5.89 -2.88 -7.49
C ALA A 68 -5.03 -4.09 -7.12
N THR A 69 -3.88 -3.84 -6.52
CA THR A 69 -3.14 -4.90 -5.84
C THR A 69 -3.90 -5.31 -4.58
N GLU A 70 -3.95 -6.60 -4.28
CA GLU A 70 -4.58 -7.14 -3.09
C GLU A 70 -3.57 -7.95 -2.28
N VAL A 71 -3.60 -7.84 -0.96
CA VAL A 71 -2.80 -8.64 -0.03
C VAL A 71 -3.66 -9.05 1.14
N ALA A 72 -3.73 -10.35 1.41
CA ALA A 72 -4.34 -10.92 2.59
C ALA A 72 -3.27 -11.57 3.45
N LEU A 73 -3.31 -11.34 4.76
CA LEU A 73 -2.39 -11.92 5.73
C LEU A 73 -3.16 -12.84 6.66
N GLU A 74 -2.64 -14.03 6.87
CA GLU A 74 -3.19 -15.02 7.78
C GLU A 74 -2.17 -15.37 8.87
N LEU A 75 -2.56 -15.21 10.11
CA LEU A 75 -1.79 -15.56 11.30
C LEU A 75 -2.63 -16.51 12.18
N PRO A 76 -2.00 -17.23 13.14
CA PRO A 76 -2.72 -18.08 14.07
C PRO A 76 -3.76 -17.32 14.90
N ASP A 77 -4.73 -18.04 15.43
CA ASP A 77 -5.77 -17.50 16.30
C ASP A 77 -5.19 -16.69 17.47
N GLY A 78 -5.82 -15.56 17.76
CA GLY A 78 -5.43 -14.66 18.82
C GLY A 78 -4.46 -13.54 18.41
N PHE A 79 -3.81 -13.63 17.26
CA PHE A 79 -3.08 -12.49 16.71
C PHE A 79 -4.07 -11.48 16.11
N ALA A 80 -3.91 -10.21 16.46
CA ALA A 80 -4.71 -9.14 15.87
C ALA A 80 -3.94 -8.50 14.72
N VAL A 81 -4.48 -8.62 13.51
CA VAL A 81 -3.91 -8.01 12.29
C VAL A 81 -4.63 -6.71 12.02
N GLY A 82 -3.88 -5.61 11.97
CA GLY A 82 -4.38 -4.28 11.63
C GLY A 82 -4.61 -4.10 10.12
N GLU A 83 -4.93 -2.88 9.74
CA GLU A 83 -5.10 -2.53 8.33
C GLU A 83 -3.77 -2.51 7.58
N LEU A 84 -3.82 -2.91 6.30
CA LEU A 84 -2.67 -2.86 5.41
C LEU A 84 -2.28 -1.40 5.13
N ARG A 85 -1.02 -1.07 5.40
CA ARG A 85 -0.46 0.27 5.16
C ARG A 85 0.17 0.34 3.78
N TRP A 86 -0.18 1.41 3.07
CA TRP A 86 0.19 1.63 1.67
C TRP A 86 1.14 2.84 1.57
N PRO A 87 2.39 2.66 1.12
CA PRO A 87 3.23 3.80 0.75
C PRO A 87 2.52 4.68 -0.29
N ALA A 88 2.86 5.96 -0.30
CA ALA A 88 2.31 6.87 -1.30
C ALA A 88 2.70 6.42 -2.72
N PRO A 89 1.73 6.29 -3.65
CA PRO A 89 1.98 5.84 -5.02
C PRO A 89 2.68 6.90 -5.85
N VAL A 90 2.99 6.56 -7.11
CA VAL A 90 3.37 7.51 -8.17
C VAL A 90 2.28 7.55 -9.23
N VAL A 91 2.25 8.65 -9.98
CA VAL A 91 1.44 8.79 -11.19
C VAL A 91 2.21 8.24 -12.38
N PHE A 92 1.58 7.44 -13.21
CA PHE A 92 2.11 7.04 -14.51
C PHE A 92 1.04 7.17 -15.60
N VAL A 93 1.49 7.39 -16.82
CA VAL A 93 0.59 7.58 -17.98
C VAL A 93 0.63 6.33 -18.84
N GLN A 94 -0.53 5.74 -19.07
CA GLN A 94 -0.73 4.59 -19.91
C GLN A 94 -1.11 5.00 -21.34
N PRO A 95 -1.06 4.09 -22.35
CA PRO A 95 -1.53 4.37 -23.68
C PRO A 95 -2.95 4.93 -23.69
N GLY A 96 -3.18 6.01 -24.44
CA GLY A 96 -4.45 6.73 -24.50
C GLY A 96 -4.59 7.81 -23.41
N ASP A 97 -3.48 8.30 -22.86
CA ASP A 97 -3.41 9.33 -21.81
C ASP A 97 -4.18 8.96 -20.54
N ILE A 98 -4.26 7.65 -20.24
CA ILE A 98 -4.93 7.14 -19.06
C ILE A 98 -3.98 7.25 -17.87
N ILE A 99 -4.43 7.98 -16.83
CA ILE A 99 -3.67 8.17 -15.60
C ILE A 99 -3.82 6.95 -14.70
N GLY A 100 -2.71 6.32 -14.34
CA GLY A 100 -2.64 5.24 -13.37
C GLY A 100 -1.91 5.65 -12.10
N TYR A 101 -2.23 4.97 -11.01
CA TYR A 101 -1.60 5.12 -9.70
C TYR A 101 -1.00 3.79 -9.25
N GLY A 102 0.26 3.78 -8.85
CA GLY A 102 0.90 2.54 -8.42
C GLY A 102 2.39 2.67 -8.13
N TYR A 103 3.11 1.59 -8.40
CA TYR A 103 4.52 1.46 -8.01
C TYR A 103 5.33 0.87 -9.16
N GLU A 104 6.36 1.59 -9.58
CA GLU A 104 7.32 1.17 -10.62
C GLU A 104 8.59 0.56 -10.00
N GLN A 105 8.72 0.62 -8.70
CA GLN A 105 9.84 0.10 -7.91
C GLN A 105 9.32 -0.77 -6.78
N LEU A 106 10.25 -1.37 -6.04
CA LEU A 106 9.95 -2.16 -4.86
C LEU A 106 9.01 -1.40 -3.91
N VAL A 107 7.90 -2.05 -3.55
CA VAL A 107 6.96 -1.58 -2.54
C VAL A 107 6.78 -2.64 -1.45
N LEU A 108 6.70 -2.20 -0.20
CA LEU A 108 6.30 -3.01 0.94
C LEU A 108 4.89 -2.62 1.36
N LEU A 109 3.96 -3.57 1.28
CA LEU A 109 2.61 -3.48 1.83
C LEU A 109 2.58 -4.28 3.12
N ALA A 110 2.41 -3.64 4.27
CA ALA A 110 2.50 -4.30 5.57
C ALA A 110 1.42 -3.83 6.54
N ALA A 111 1.01 -4.73 7.43
CA ALA A 111 0.11 -4.46 8.53
C ALA A 111 0.83 -4.58 9.87
N GLU A 112 0.37 -3.82 10.86
CA GLU A 112 0.75 -4.00 12.24
C GLU A 112 0.05 -5.23 12.81
N VAL A 113 0.78 -6.05 13.55
CA VAL A 113 0.28 -7.27 14.17
C VAL A 113 0.55 -7.22 15.67
N ALA A 114 -0.47 -7.44 16.48
CA ALA A 114 -0.34 -7.60 17.93
C ALA A 114 -0.41 -9.07 18.31
N ALA A 115 0.62 -9.56 19.01
CA ALA A 115 0.68 -10.93 19.50
C ALA A 115 -0.13 -11.10 20.79
N PRO A 116 -0.85 -12.21 20.97
CA PRO A 116 -1.52 -12.51 22.23
C PRO A 116 -0.49 -12.78 23.35
N PRO A 117 -0.86 -12.62 24.64
CA PRO A 117 0.05 -12.81 25.76
C PRO A 117 0.69 -14.21 25.86
N GLY A 118 0.05 -15.23 25.29
CA GLY A 118 0.55 -16.61 25.27
C GLY A 118 1.24 -17.04 23.98
N ALA A 119 1.51 -16.09 23.07
CA ALA A 119 2.17 -16.40 21.81
C ALA A 119 3.59 -16.96 22.02
N ALA A 120 3.93 -17.97 21.22
CA ALA A 120 5.24 -18.61 21.24
C ALA A 120 5.78 -18.76 19.81
N ALA A 121 7.09 -18.57 19.64
CA ALA A 121 7.76 -18.82 18.36
C ALA A 121 8.01 -20.33 18.17
N PRO A 122 8.05 -20.83 16.90
CA PRO A 122 7.83 -20.05 15.68
C PRO A 122 6.35 -19.74 15.42
N VAL A 123 6.08 -18.59 14.79
CA VAL A 123 4.72 -18.21 14.38
C VAL A 123 4.58 -18.46 12.88
N PRO A 124 3.75 -19.42 12.46
CA PRO A 124 3.47 -19.61 11.04
C PRO A 124 2.65 -18.44 10.51
N VAL A 125 3.05 -17.91 9.37
CA VAL A 125 2.36 -16.81 8.67
C VAL A 125 2.16 -17.19 7.21
N ARG A 126 0.98 -16.89 6.68
CA ARG A 126 0.65 -17.00 5.27
C ARG A 126 0.27 -15.64 4.73
N ALA A 127 0.56 -15.41 3.46
CA ALA A 127 0.11 -14.25 2.73
C ALA A 127 -0.30 -14.65 1.31
N ALA A 128 -1.50 -14.24 0.91
CA ALA A 128 -1.97 -14.29 -0.46
C ALA A 128 -1.85 -12.89 -1.06
N ALA A 129 -1.21 -12.76 -2.22
CA ALA A 129 -1.09 -11.51 -2.95
C ALA A 129 -1.54 -11.69 -4.38
N SER A 130 -2.26 -10.71 -4.94
CA SER A 130 -2.63 -10.65 -6.35
C SER A 130 -2.43 -9.24 -6.90
N TRP A 131 -2.04 -9.15 -8.16
CA TRP A 131 -1.75 -7.87 -8.82
C TRP A 131 -1.96 -7.96 -10.33
N LEU A 132 -2.09 -6.80 -10.94
CA LEU A 132 -1.91 -6.62 -12.38
C LEU A 132 -0.56 -5.94 -12.60
N ALA A 133 0.34 -6.58 -13.34
CA ALA A 133 1.60 -5.99 -13.75
C ALA A 133 1.48 -5.50 -15.19
N CYS A 134 1.83 -4.25 -15.46
CA CYS A 134 1.73 -3.67 -16.79
C CYS A 134 3.04 -2.97 -17.20
N LYS A 135 3.30 -3.02 -18.51
CA LYS A 135 4.30 -2.26 -19.27
C LYS A 135 3.69 -1.94 -20.63
N ASP A 136 4.07 -2.67 -21.69
CA ASP A 136 3.43 -2.62 -23.01
C ASP A 136 2.20 -3.52 -23.09
N VAL A 137 2.16 -4.53 -22.24
CA VAL A 137 1.06 -5.47 -22.01
C VAL A 137 0.79 -5.59 -20.52
N CYS A 138 -0.39 -6.07 -20.18
CA CYS A 138 -0.75 -6.33 -18.77
C CYS A 138 -0.87 -7.83 -18.52
N VAL A 139 -0.28 -8.29 -17.41
CA VAL A 139 -0.26 -9.69 -16.98
C VAL A 139 -0.79 -9.77 -15.54
N LEU A 140 -1.75 -10.67 -15.33
CA LEU A 140 -2.20 -10.99 -13.97
C LEU A 140 -1.14 -11.83 -13.27
N GLY A 141 -0.84 -11.48 -12.03
CA GLY A 141 0.06 -12.23 -11.17
C GLY A 141 -0.55 -12.50 -9.81
N SER A 142 -0.10 -13.57 -9.18
CA SER A 142 -0.46 -13.89 -7.80
C SER A 142 0.68 -14.67 -7.12
N ALA A 143 0.70 -14.66 -5.79
CA ALA A 143 1.63 -15.46 -5.00
C ALA A 143 0.98 -15.90 -3.70
N GLU A 144 1.18 -17.17 -3.36
CA GLU A 144 0.94 -17.72 -2.03
C GLU A 144 2.28 -17.84 -1.31
N LEU A 145 2.41 -17.18 -0.19
CA LEU A 145 3.66 -17.06 0.55
C LEU A 145 3.49 -17.60 1.95
N GLU A 146 4.49 -18.36 2.42
CA GLU A 146 4.50 -18.90 3.78
C GLU A 146 5.86 -18.64 4.44
N ALA A 147 5.85 -18.36 5.74
CA ALA A 147 7.06 -18.21 6.54
C ALA A 147 6.80 -18.56 8.01
N GLU A 148 7.85 -18.87 8.74
CA GLU A 148 7.86 -18.96 10.19
C GLU A 148 8.60 -17.76 10.79
N LEU A 149 7.98 -17.06 11.73
CA LEU A 149 8.56 -15.89 12.39
C LEU A 149 9.15 -16.24 13.76
N PRO A 150 10.26 -15.57 14.15
CA PRO A 150 11.00 -14.54 13.39
C PRO A 150 11.77 -15.12 12.21
N LEU A 151 11.92 -14.30 11.16
CA LEU A 151 12.73 -14.67 9.99
C LEU A 151 14.22 -14.76 10.37
N THR A 152 14.98 -15.62 9.67
CA THR A 152 16.40 -15.83 9.93
C THR A 152 17.25 -15.69 8.64
N GLY A 153 18.56 -15.56 8.79
CA GLY A 153 19.50 -15.55 7.67
C GLY A 153 19.22 -14.46 6.63
N GLU A 154 19.22 -14.83 5.36
CA GLU A 154 19.01 -13.91 4.24
C GLU A 154 17.61 -13.30 4.23
N ALA A 155 16.58 -14.07 4.65
CA ALA A 155 15.22 -13.57 4.74
C ALA A 155 15.09 -12.43 5.76
N ALA A 156 15.73 -12.55 6.93
CA ALA A 156 15.76 -11.48 7.92
C ALA A 156 16.53 -10.24 7.42
N ALA A 157 17.62 -10.42 6.69
CA ALA A 157 18.37 -9.30 6.10
C ALA A 157 17.53 -8.57 5.04
N ALA A 158 16.84 -9.30 4.17
CA ALA A 158 15.95 -8.75 3.16
C ALA A 158 14.75 -8.01 3.81
N ALA A 159 14.20 -8.54 4.90
CA ALA A 159 13.13 -7.89 5.65
C ALA A 159 13.61 -6.54 6.24
N ARG A 160 14.75 -6.52 6.93
CA ARG A 160 15.31 -5.26 7.45
C ARG A 160 15.52 -4.22 6.36
N ALA A 161 16.03 -4.63 5.19
CA ALA A 161 16.21 -3.73 4.05
C ALA A 161 14.86 -3.18 3.53
N ALA A 162 13.82 -4.00 3.46
CA ALA A 162 12.49 -3.59 3.02
C ALA A 162 11.82 -2.60 4.00
N PHE A 163 11.98 -2.81 5.30
CA PHE A 163 11.45 -1.91 6.33
C PHE A 163 12.29 -0.63 6.53
N ALA A 164 13.54 -0.59 6.03
CA ALA A 164 14.34 0.62 6.08
C ALA A 164 13.69 1.76 5.29
N GLY A 165 13.35 2.87 5.96
CA GLY A 165 12.66 4.01 5.35
C GLY A 165 11.22 3.74 4.89
N TRP A 166 10.65 2.57 5.19
CA TRP A 166 9.27 2.27 4.81
C TRP A 166 8.28 3.21 5.48
N ARG A 167 8.45 3.51 6.77
CA ARG A 167 7.58 4.42 7.52
C ARG A 167 7.58 5.83 6.94
N ASP A 168 8.72 6.28 6.42
CA ASP A 168 8.86 7.63 5.83
C ASP A 168 8.12 7.77 4.49
N ARG A 169 7.80 6.65 3.85
CA ARG A 169 7.04 6.59 2.60
C ARG A 169 5.53 6.45 2.83
N LEU A 170 5.09 6.17 4.06
CA LEU A 170 3.68 6.10 4.38
C LEU A 170 3.07 7.50 4.45
N PRO A 171 1.86 7.68 3.90
CA PRO A 171 1.09 8.89 4.15
C PRO A 171 0.79 9.04 5.64
N ARG A 172 0.72 10.26 6.10
CA ARG A 172 0.33 10.62 7.47
C ARG A 172 -0.69 11.75 7.45
N PRO A 173 -1.49 11.90 8.48
CA PRO A 173 -2.41 13.03 8.60
C PRO A 173 -1.68 14.36 8.42
N ALA A 174 -2.27 15.25 7.62
CA ALA A 174 -1.76 16.60 7.45
C ALA A 174 -1.95 17.41 8.73
N ARG A 175 -0.96 18.21 9.09
CA ARG A 175 -1.10 19.17 10.19
C ARG A 175 -1.66 20.50 9.67
N PRO A 176 -2.40 21.25 10.51
CA PRO A 176 -2.97 22.55 10.11
C PRO A 176 -1.94 23.60 9.70
N ASP A 177 -0.70 23.49 10.17
CA ASP A 177 0.42 24.37 9.82
C ASP A 177 1.14 23.98 8.53
N GLU A 178 0.86 22.80 7.96
CA GLU A 178 1.48 22.30 6.72
C GLU A 178 0.68 22.64 5.47
N VAL A 179 -0.63 22.49 5.55
CA VAL A 179 -1.54 22.78 4.43
C VAL A 179 -2.93 23.11 4.97
N SER A 180 -3.59 24.08 4.37
CA SER A 180 -5.02 24.30 4.57
C SER A 180 -5.78 24.00 3.28
N MET A 181 -7.01 23.52 3.44
CA MET A 181 -7.84 23.08 2.33
C MET A 181 -9.18 23.80 2.34
N SER A 182 -9.68 24.13 1.15
CA SER A 182 -11.06 24.54 0.92
C SER A 182 -11.62 23.89 -0.34
N VAL A 183 -12.92 23.60 -0.33
CA VAL A 183 -13.62 22.91 -1.42
C VAL A 183 -14.69 23.82 -1.98
N THR A 184 -14.83 23.82 -3.30
CA THR A 184 -15.92 24.51 -4.02
C THR A 184 -16.50 23.56 -5.06
N GLY A 185 -17.79 23.70 -5.41
CA GLY A 185 -18.47 22.88 -6.40
C GLY A 185 -19.82 22.31 -5.93
N GLY A 186 -20.21 22.54 -4.68
CA GLY A 186 -21.47 22.07 -4.10
C GLY A 186 -21.43 20.63 -3.61
N PRO A 187 -22.44 20.20 -2.85
CA PRO A 187 -22.49 18.86 -2.30
C PRO A 187 -22.62 17.80 -3.39
N LEU A 188 -22.07 16.62 -3.13
CA LEU A 188 -22.24 15.48 -4.00
C LEU A 188 -23.69 14.98 -3.93
N PRO A 189 -24.44 14.97 -5.04
CA PRO A 189 -25.82 14.53 -5.04
C PRO A 189 -25.95 13.06 -4.61
N SER A 190 -27.11 12.68 -4.09
CA SER A 190 -27.39 11.29 -3.68
C SER A 190 -27.27 10.30 -4.85
N THR A 191 -27.47 10.76 -6.08
CA THR A 191 -27.22 10.02 -7.33
C THR A 191 -26.61 10.96 -8.37
N GLY A 192 -25.61 10.46 -9.11
CA GLY A 192 -24.94 11.23 -10.15
C GLY A 192 -23.58 11.77 -9.74
N ALA A 193 -23.09 12.75 -10.48
CA ALA A 193 -21.74 13.30 -10.37
C ALA A 193 -21.76 14.78 -9.94
N ALA A 194 -20.70 15.20 -9.27
CA ALA A 194 -20.36 16.60 -9.02
C ALA A 194 -18.93 16.90 -9.48
N GLU A 195 -18.74 18.09 -10.05
CA GLU A 195 -17.41 18.65 -10.29
C GLU A 195 -16.98 19.40 -9.03
N LEU A 196 -15.83 19.04 -8.50
CA LEU A 196 -15.27 19.65 -7.31
C LEU A 196 -13.95 20.34 -7.65
N THR A 197 -13.75 21.51 -7.08
CA THR A 197 -12.44 22.17 -7.08
C THR A 197 -11.96 22.26 -5.63
N VAL A 198 -10.82 21.64 -5.36
CA VAL A 198 -10.13 21.69 -4.08
C VAL A 198 -8.96 22.66 -4.19
N TRP A 199 -8.86 23.57 -3.24
CA TRP A 199 -7.76 24.50 -3.10
C TRP A 199 -6.91 24.11 -1.90
N LEU A 200 -5.62 23.87 -2.13
CA LEU A 200 -4.63 23.60 -1.09
C LEU A 200 -3.74 24.83 -0.97
N SER A 201 -3.70 25.45 0.20
CA SER A 201 -2.83 26.58 0.50
C SER A 201 -1.68 26.13 1.39
N TRP A 202 -0.47 26.36 0.94
CA TRP A 202 0.78 25.97 1.57
C TRP A 202 1.47 27.16 2.22
N PRO A 203 2.22 27.00 3.31
CA PRO A 203 3.05 28.10 3.87
C PRO A 203 4.10 28.62 2.91
N GLU A 204 4.63 27.72 2.06
CA GLU A 204 5.65 27.96 1.04
C GLU A 204 5.29 27.22 -0.25
N PRO A 205 5.87 27.59 -1.42
CA PRO A 205 5.65 26.82 -2.64
C PRO A 205 5.95 25.32 -2.45
N PRO A 206 4.98 24.42 -2.73
CA PRO A 206 5.10 23.01 -2.36
C PRO A 206 6.04 22.19 -3.26
N GLY A 207 6.52 22.74 -4.38
CA GLY A 207 7.13 22.00 -5.45
C GLY A 207 6.09 21.35 -6.36
N GLU A 208 6.36 20.15 -6.84
CA GLU A 208 5.38 19.33 -7.56
C GLU A 208 4.36 18.71 -6.58
N VAL A 209 3.09 18.71 -6.99
CA VAL A 209 2.00 18.16 -6.16
C VAL A 209 1.18 17.18 -6.97
N ASP A 210 1.12 15.95 -6.46
CA ASP A 210 0.22 14.90 -6.94
C ASP A 210 -0.89 14.64 -5.93
N VAL A 211 -2.08 14.33 -6.43
CA VAL A 211 -3.24 14.01 -5.59
C VAL A 211 -3.81 12.65 -6.01
N PHE A 212 -3.91 11.76 -5.04
CA PHE A 212 -4.36 10.39 -5.20
C PHE A 212 -5.65 10.21 -4.40
N PRO A 213 -6.83 10.27 -5.05
CA PRO A 213 -8.08 9.95 -4.39
C PRO A 213 -8.11 8.49 -3.93
N ASP A 214 -8.72 8.26 -2.78
CA ASP A 214 -8.94 6.93 -2.22
C ASP A 214 -10.43 6.70 -1.95
N PRO A 215 -11.25 6.67 -3.02
CA PRO A 215 -12.68 6.54 -2.87
C PRO A 215 -13.03 5.18 -2.28
N GLY A 216 -13.75 5.19 -1.17
CA GLY A 216 -14.33 3.98 -0.61
C GLY A 216 -15.38 3.35 -1.55
N PRO A 217 -15.91 2.19 -1.19
CA PRO A 217 -16.98 1.54 -1.95
C PRO A 217 -18.17 2.49 -2.14
N GLY A 218 -18.66 2.59 -3.38
CA GLY A 218 -19.79 3.45 -3.73
C GLY A 218 -19.46 4.85 -4.21
N LEU A 219 -18.18 5.20 -4.30
CA LEU A 219 -17.70 6.45 -4.86
C LEU A 219 -16.69 6.18 -5.99
N LYS A 220 -16.83 6.89 -7.11
CA LYS A 220 -15.88 6.92 -8.20
C LYS A 220 -15.32 8.33 -8.34
N VAL A 221 -14.03 8.46 -8.55
CA VAL A 221 -13.35 9.74 -8.80
C VAL A 221 -12.63 9.68 -10.13
N GLU A 222 -12.83 10.69 -10.96
CA GLU A 222 -12.27 10.77 -12.30
C GLU A 222 -11.77 12.19 -12.58
N ALA A 223 -11.06 12.35 -13.69
CA ALA A 223 -10.60 13.63 -14.24
C ALA A 223 -9.78 14.48 -13.24
N VAL A 224 -9.00 13.83 -12.38
CA VAL A 224 -8.14 14.54 -11.42
C VAL A 224 -7.08 15.34 -12.18
N ARG A 225 -7.07 16.65 -11.94
CA ARG A 225 -6.10 17.58 -12.55
C ARG A 225 -5.55 18.50 -11.49
N THR A 226 -4.24 18.51 -11.35
CA THR A 226 -3.53 19.31 -10.34
C THR A 226 -2.74 20.43 -11.02
N ARG A 227 -2.82 21.64 -10.48
CA ARG A 227 -2.05 22.82 -10.96
C ARG A 227 -1.61 23.65 -9.77
N SER A 228 -0.31 23.87 -9.63
CA SER A 228 0.27 24.74 -8.60
C SER A 228 0.72 26.08 -9.17
N ARG A 229 0.49 27.14 -8.40
CA ARG A 229 0.99 28.49 -8.68
C ARG A 229 1.40 29.17 -7.36
N GLY A 230 2.70 29.35 -7.16
CA GLY A 230 3.22 29.83 -5.89
C GLY A 230 2.85 28.86 -4.76
N ALA A 231 2.32 29.36 -3.68
CA ALA A 231 1.90 28.58 -2.52
C ALA A 231 0.44 28.08 -2.62
N LEU A 232 -0.15 28.07 -3.79
CA LEU A 232 -1.54 27.60 -3.99
C LEU A 232 -1.58 26.49 -5.02
N THR A 233 -2.24 25.38 -4.68
CA THR A 233 -2.52 24.27 -5.58
C THR A 233 -4.02 24.15 -5.79
N ARG A 234 -4.43 24.11 -7.03
CA ARG A 234 -5.80 23.80 -7.45
C ARG A 234 -5.88 22.36 -7.92
N VAL A 235 -6.87 21.63 -7.42
CA VAL A 235 -7.20 20.26 -7.82
C VAL A 235 -8.63 20.26 -8.34
N ASP A 236 -8.82 19.94 -9.60
CA ASP A 236 -10.14 19.72 -10.20
C ASP A 236 -10.38 18.22 -10.29
N LEU A 237 -11.54 17.75 -9.88
CA LEU A 237 -11.94 16.35 -9.97
C LEU A 237 -13.44 16.19 -10.15
N THR A 238 -13.86 15.04 -10.68
CA THR A 238 -15.26 14.64 -10.77
C THR A 238 -15.51 13.47 -9.80
N ALA A 239 -16.39 13.67 -8.84
CA ALA A 239 -16.83 12.62 -7.94
C ALA A 239 -18.22 12.12 -8.36
N THR A 240 -18.39 10.80 -8.44
CA THR A 240 -19.65 10.17 -8.86
C THR A 240 -20.08 9.15 -7.82
N ARG A 241 -21.30 9.29 -7.31
CA ARG A 241 -21.91 8.30 -6.42
C ARG A 241 -22.42 7.13 -7.25
N LEU A 242 -21.97 5.91 -6.90
CA LEU A 242 -22.38 4.69 -7.58
C LEU A 242 -23.74 4.23 -7.08
N ALA A 243 -24.59 3.74 -8.00
CA ALA A 243 -25.91 3.24 -7.66
C ALA A 243 -25.83 1.99 -6.75
N GLY A 244 -26.71 1.91 -5.75
CA GLY A 244 -26.76 0.77 -4.81
C GLY A 244 -25.79 0.86 -3.64
N SER A 245 -25.05 1.94 -3.49
CA SER A 245 -24.24 2.19 -2.29
C SER A 245 -25.15 2.47 -1.09
N SER A 246 -25.01 1.67 -0.04
CA SER A 246 -25.82 1.77 1.18
C SER A 246 -25.34 2.84 2.17
N ALA A 247 -24.17 3.41 1.97
CA ALA A 247 -23.64 4.47 2.83
C ALA A 247 -23.32 5.71 1.99
N PRO A 248 -23.83 6.90 2.37
CA PRO A 248 -23.38 8.15 1.77
C PRO A 248 -21.90 8.35 2.17
N ALA A 249 -21.00 8.36 1.20
CA ALA A 249 -19.66 8.85 1.45
C ALA A 249 -19.78 10.37 1.63
N ALA A 250 -19.74 10.84 2.87
CA ALA A 250 -19.70 12.27 3.20
C ALA A 250 -18.28 12.82 3.01
N VAL A 251 -17.29 11.93 2.92
CA VAL A 251 -15.87 12.27 2.88
C VAL A 251 -15.17 11.48 1.79
N LEU A 252 -14.29 12.13 1.05
CA LEU A 252 -13.35 11.50 0.12
C LEU A 252 -11.93 11.61 0.69
N PRO A 253 -11.37 10.53 1.20
CA PRO A 253 -9.95 10.50 1.57
C PRO A 253 -9.07 10.71 0.34
N VAL A 254 -8.01 11.49 0.51
CA VAL A 254 -7.00 11.70 -0.54
C VAL A 254 -5.61 11.65 0.05
N VAL A 255 -4.67 11.08 -0.69
CA VAL A 255 -3.25 11.21 -0.41
C VAL A 255 -2.70 12.34 -1.29
N VAL A 256 -2.13 13.34 -0.66
CA VAL A 256 -1.45 14.45 -1.34
C VAL A 256 0.04 14.27 -1.18
N VAL A 257 0.76 14.14 -2.28
CA VAL A 257 2.21 14.02 -2.28
C VAL A 257 2.80 15.30 -2.85
N ARG A 258 3.69 15.93 -2.08
CA ARG A 258 4.52 17.01 -2.59
C ARG A 258 5.95 16.51 -2.80
N THR A 259 6.56 16.93 -3.89
CA THR A 259 7.95 16.64 -4.21
C THR A 259 8.72 17.96 -4.27
N ASP A 260 9.71 18.13 -3.41
CA ASP A 260 10.54 19.32 -3.37
C ASP A 260 11.55 19.36 -4.53
N GLY A 261 12.30 20.45 -4.64
CA GLY A 261 13.29 20.65 -5.72
C GLY A 261 14.49 19.70 -5.65
N GLU A 262 14.67 18.97 -4.56
CA GLU A 262 15.73 17.98 -4.36
C GLU A 262 15.21 16.53 -4.56
N GLY A 263 13.91 16.38 -4.85
CA GLY A 263 13.24 15.09 -5.06
C GLY A 263 12.75 14.44 -3.76
N GLY A 264 12.81 15.15 -2.63
CA GLY A 264 12.24 14.71 -1.36
C GLY A 264 10.72 14.67 -1.43
N ARG A 265 10.13 13.49 -1.10
CA ARG A 265 8.67 13.29 -1.14
C ARG A 265 8.08 13.32 0.25
N THR A 266 7.00 14.08 0.42
CA THR A 266 6.18 14.09 1.64
C THR A 266 4.75 13.74 1.27
N ALA A 267 4.19 12.72 1.91
CA ALA A 267 2.83 12.25 1.67
C ALA A 267 1.92 12.61 2.85
N LEU A 268 0.82 13.28 2.56
CA LEU A 268 -0.15 13.77 3.54
C LEU A 268 -1.53 13.16 3.25
N GLU A 269 -2.23 12.76 4.31
CA GLU A 269 -3.63 12.35 4.25
C GLU A 269 -4.51 13.56 4.54
N LEU A 270 -5.52 13.75 3.70
CA LEU A 270 -6.54 14.79 3.81
C LEU A 270 -7.90 14.19 3.51
N ASP A 271 -8.93 14.78 4.08
CA ASP A 271 -10.31 14.37 3.88
C ASP A 271 -11.08 15.50 3.20
N ILE A 272 -11.54 15.27 1.96
CA ILE A 272 -12.40 16.20 1.23
C ILE A 272 -13.85 15.98 1.66
N ASP A 273 -14.45 17.00 2.27
CA ASP A 273 -15.88 17.02 2.59
C ASP A 273 -16.70 17.09 1.29
N LEU A 274 -17.68 16.20 1.16
CA LEU A 274 -18.55 16.06 -0.03
C LEU A 274 -19.98 16.53 0.22
N ASP A 275 -20.32 16.98 1.45
CA ASP A 275 -21.64 17.44 1.84
C ASP A 275 -21.88 18.94 1.59
#